data_38137880adb43526ccf58238537b1344
#
_entry.id   38137880adb43526ccf58238537b1344
#
_cell.length_a   1.000
_cell.length_b   1.000
_cell.length_c   1.000
_cell.angle_alpha   90.00
_cell.angle_beta   90.00
_cell.angle_gamma   90.00
#
_symmetry.space_group_name_H-M   'P 1'
#
loop_
_entity.id
_entity.type
_entity.pdbx_description
1 polymer ?
#
loop_
_entity_poly.entity_id
_entity_poly.type
_entity_poly.pdbx_seq_one_letter_code
_entity_poly.pdbx_strand_id
1 'polypeptide(L)'
;MLILAALIGFLAGFASTAFRWMIEFFGIVFSTKGLSWLGITGTALPFLLPLMPMFGGIVTGIICHFFPDAVKENGVHRVMHAVALKAGKIRKRTLITCSATSALTIGSGGSAGREGPTVQIGSAVGSALGNLFHLSRERVRVLVGCGAAAGIAASFNAPLAGVLFALEIILGDFTIHTFSPIIVASVIGTATGRALEGNEITFHVPVHELVSYSEIILYLFLGLLCGLVSRLFTLVYFKSNDFFEEKVRIPKILKPALGGLIVGLISIGFPAVLGNGYDFMEKALSGELLWSMAFLLIFLKIISTSVTLGSGGLGGVFAPSLFIGAMLGSAFGALVHDISPNLTASPETYALVGMGAVAGAVMQAPLTNILMLFELTNDYTIILPIMITCIVSAYTFRGFSKNSIYIQKLLKEGINIQHGREV
;
A
#
# COMPACT_ATOMS: atom_id res chain seq x y z
N MET A 1 21.81 3.69 -20.19
CA MET A 1 20.52 3.47 -19.46
C MET A 1 20.57 2.25 -18.55
N LEU A 2 20.92 1.05 -19.05
CA LEU A 2 20.91 -0.18 -18.22
C LEU A 2 21.83 -0.12 -16.99
N ILE A 3 23.05 0.42 -17.13
CA ILE A 3 23.98 0.60 -15.99
C ILE A 3 23.38 1.54 -14.93
N LEU A 4 22.75 2.63 -15.34
CA LEU A 4 22.07 3.56 -14.43
C LEU A 4 20.84 2.90 -13.79
N ALA A 5 20.11 2.10 -14.55
CA ALA A 5 18.99 1.33 -14.02
C ALA A 5 19.44 0.32 -12.95
N ALA A 6 20.54 -0.38 -13.17
CA ALA A 6 21.15 -1.28 -12.19
C ALA A 6 21.58 -0.54 -10.91
N LEU A 7 22.24 0.62 -11.06
CA LEU A 7 22.65 1.47 -9.94
C LEU A 7 21.43 1.98 -9.15
N ILE A 8 20.38 2.40 -9.85
CA ILE A 8 19.12 2.83 -9.23
C ILE A 8 18.47 1.64 -8.50
N GLY A 9 18.47 0.45 -9.13
CA GLY A 9 17.96 -0.77 -8.52
C GLY A 9 18.61 -1.05 -7.17
N PHE A 10 19.93 -1.02 -7.13
CA PHE A 10 20.71 -1.22 -5.91
C PHE A 10 20.40 -0.16 -4.84
N LEU A 11 20.47 1.13 -5.20
CA LEU A 11 20.25 2.22 -4.24
C LEU A 11 18.79 2.30 -3.76
N ALA A 12 17.81 2.08 -4.64
CA ALA A 12 16.40 2.09 -4.28
C ALA A 12 16.03 0.84 -3.45
N GLY A 13 16.59 -0.32 -3.76
CA GLY A 13 16.45 -1.53 -2.96
C GLY A 13 16.99 -1.34 -1.54
N PHE A 14 18.21 -0.84 -1.41
CA PHE A 14 18.80 -0.51 -0.11
C PHE A 14 17.97 0.52 0.67
N ALA A 15 17.52 1.59 0.01
CA ALA A 15 16.72 2.63 0.64
C ALA A 15 15.32 2.12 1.07
N SER A 16 14.74 1.17 0.33
CA SER A 16 13.48 0.49 0.70
C SER A 16 13.65 -0.36 1.95
N THR A 17 14.72 -1.14 2.04
CA THR A 17 15.05 -1.94 3.22
C THR A 17 15.36 -1.04 4.42
N ALA A 18 16.13 0.02 4.25
CA ALA A 18 16.40 0.99 5.32
C ALA A 18 15.10 1.65 5.83
N PHE A 19 14.14 1.92 4.94
CA PHE A 19 12.82 2.43 5.32
C PHE A 19 12.02 1.40 6.13
N ARG A 20 12.08 0.13 5.80
CA ARG A 20 11.47 -0.96 6.59
C ARG A 20 12.07 -1.01 8.00
N TRP A 21 13.39 -1.02 8.14
CA TRP A 21 14.06 -0.97 9.44
C TRP A 21 13.67 0.25 10.27
N MET A 22 13.45 1.39 9.61
CA MET A 22 12.98 2.59 10.30
C MET A 22 11.55 2.44 10.82
N ILE A 23 10.64 1.78 10.09
CA ILE A 23 9.29 1.44 10.56
C ILE A 23 9.38 0.50 11.77
N GLU A 24 10.20 -0.55 11.69
CA GLU A 24 10.41 -1.51 12.76
C GLU A 24 10.99 -0.84 14.02
N PHE A 25 11.98 0.05 13.83
CA PHE A 25 12.55 0.83 14.93
C PHE A 25 11.47 1.65 15.65
N PHE A 26 10.66 2.42 14.92
CA PHE A 26 9.55 3.15 15.54
C PHE A 26 8.50 2.20 16.13
N GLY A 27 8.25 1.05 15.49
CA GLY A 27 7.39 0.00 16.05
C GLY A 27 7.87 -0.48 17.42
N ILE A 28 9.18 -0.68 17.59
CA ILE A 28 9.75 -1.04 18.90
C ILE A 28 9.61 0.10 19.90
N VAL A 29 9.93 1.34 19.50
CA VAL A 29 9.84 2.52 20.37
C VAL A 29 8.43 2.75 20.89
N PHE A 30 7.42 2.59 20.04
CA PHE A 30 5.99 2.76 20.37
C PHE A 30 5.30 1.46 20.83
N SER A 31 6.04 0.42 21.17
CA SER A 31 5.54 -0.86 21.70
C SER A 31 5.73 -0.97 23.21
N THR A 32 5.33 -2.10 23.75
CA THR A 32 5.61 -2.51 25.14
C THR A 32 7.08 -2.45 25.50
N LYS A 33 7.99 -2.80 24.54
CA LYS A 33 9.44 -2.72 24.73
C LYS A 33 9.91 -1.27 24.92
N GLY A 34 9.43 -0.34 24.09
CA GLY A 34 9.78 1.08 24.21
C GLY A 34 9.27 1.69 25.52
N LEU A 35 8.04 1.34 25.95
CA LEU A 35 7.50 1.78 27.23
C LEU A 35 8.30 1.23 28.42
N SER A 36 8.78 -0.01 28.34
CA SER A 36 9.62 -0.59 29.40
C SER A 36 10.97 0.11 29.53
N TRP A 37 11.55 0.66 28.46
CA TRP A 37 12.77 1.49 28.52
C TRP A 37 12.56 2.80 29.30
N LEU A 38 11.32 3.30 29.31
CA LEU A 38 10.92 4.48 30.09
C LEU A 38 10.53 4.12 31.54
N GLY A 39 10.72 2.86 31.95
CA GLY A 39 10.34 2.37 33.29
C GLY A 39 8.83 2.14 33.47
N ILE A 40 8.05 2.19 32.40
CA ILE A 40 6.61 1.98 32.43
C ILE A 40 6.33 0.48 32.18
N THR A 41 6.00 -0.23 33.27
CA THR A 41 5.72 -1.67 33.28
C THR A 41 4.44 -1.98 34.05
N GLY A 42 3.90 -3.18 33.88
CA GLY A 42 2.77 -3.68 34.66
C GLY A 42 1.39 -3.19 34.16
N THR A 43 0.53 -2.84 35.10
CA THR A 43 -0.90 -2.55 34.86
C THR A 43 -1.21 -1.33 33.99
N ALA A 44 -0.25 -0.42 33.83
CA ALA A 44 -0.42 0.78 33.00
C ALA A 44 -0.27 0.52 31.49
N LEU A 45 0.42 -0.54 31.09
CA LEU A 45 0.71 -0.88 29.69
C LEU A 45 -0.52 -0.99 28.78
N PRO A 46 -1.60 -1.72 29.16
CA PRO A 46 -2.79 -1.86 28.31
C PRO A 46 -3.50 -0.52 28.05
N PHE A 47 -3.36 0.45 28.95
CA PHE A 47 -4.00 1.77 28.81
C PHE A 47 -3.16 2.75 27.99
N LEU A 48 -1.84 2.55 27.95
CA LEU A 48 -0.91 3.44 27.22
C LEU A 48 -0.72 3.03 25.77
N LEU A 49 -0.73 1.74 25.45
CA LEU A 49 -0.58 1.23 24.08
C LEU A 49 -1.58 1.87 23.10
N PRO A 50 -2.89 2.01 23.42
CA PRO A 50 -3.82 2.69 22.52
C PRO A 50 -3.53 4.19 22.31
N LEU A 51 -2.74 4.80 23.17
CA LEU A 51 -2.32 6.20 23.02
C LEU A 51 -1.09 6.37 22.11
N MET A 52 -0.39 5.28 21.77
CA MET A 52 0.83 5.36 20.94
C MET A 52 0.60 5.99 19.57
N PRO A 53 -0.49 5.64 18.83
CA PRO A 53 -0.77 6.33 17.56
C PRO A 53 -1.03 7.83 17.73
N MET A 54 -1.58 8.26 18.87
CA MET A 54 -1.76 9.68 19.21
C MET A 54 -0.40 10.39 19.38
N PHE A 55 0.51 9.80 20.17
CA PHE A 55 1.84 10.37 20.36
C PHE A 55 2.64 10.41 19.06
N GLY A 56 2.61 9.33 18.26
CA GLY A 56 3.17 9.34 16.91
C GLY A 56 2.56 10.41 16.03
N GLY A 57 1.25 10.64 16.12
CA GLY A 57 0.53 11.69 15.43
C GLY A 57 0.97 13.10 15.84
N ILE A 58 1.25 13.35 17.15
CA ILE A 58 1.81 14.64 17.63
C ILE A 58 3.17 14.90 16.97
N VAL A 59 4.08 13.92 17.02
CA VAL A 59 5.42 14.07 16.45
C VAL A 59 5.35 14.25 14.93
N THR A 60 4.50 13.46 14.25
CA THR A 60 4.24 13.63 12.81
C THR A 60 3.74 15.04 12.49
N GLY A 61 2.78 15.55 13.26
CA GLY A 61 2.24 16.91 13.08
C GLY A 61 3.29 18.01 13.28
N ILE A 62 4.19 17.86 14.27
CA ILE A 62 5.32 18.78 14.50
C ILE A 62 6.27 18.75 13.29
N ILE A 63 6.69 17.56 12.84
CA ILE A 63 7.59 17.45 11.69
C ILE A 63 6.95 18.05 10.43
N CYS A 64 5.67 17.77 10.16
CA CYS A 64 4.95 18.33 9.04
C CYS A 64 4.79 19.86 9.10
N HIS A 65 4.76 20.44 10.30
CA HIS A 65 4.72 21.89 10.47
C HIS A 65 6.05 22.56 10.10
N PHE A 66 7.17 22.00 10.56
CA PHE A 66 8.50 22.52 10.22
C PHE A 66 8.94 22.14 8.80
N PHE A 67 8.44 21.02 8.26
CA PHE A 67 8.76 20.53 6.92
C PHE A 67 7.48 20.32 6.10
N PRO A 68 6.78 21.38 5.68
CA PRO A 68 5.51 21.28 4.97
C PRO A 68 5.60 20.52 3.63
N ASP A 69 6.79 20.41 3.06
CA ASP A 69 7.05 19.60 1.85
C ASP A 69 6.82 18.10 2.11
N ALA A 70 7.01 17.61 3.34
CA ALA A 70 6.73 16.23 3.72
C ALA A 70 5.27 15.85 3.49
N VAL A 71 4.35 16.77 3.75
CA VAL A 71 2.91 16.55 3.52
C VAL A 71 2.56 16.71 2.04
N LYS A 72 3.05 17.81 1.43
CA LYS A 72 2.67 18.19 0.06
C LYS A 72 3.22 17.26 -1.01
N GLU A 73 4.35 16.62 -0.78
CA GLU A 73 5.02 15.78 -1.78
C GLU A 73 4.99 14.28 -1.43
N ASN A 74 4.11 13.84 -0.51
CA ASN A 74 4.03 12.43 -0.10
C ASN A 74 3.05 11.62 -0.96
N GLY A 75 3.49 10.40 -1.31
CA GLY A 75 2.67 9.33 -1.90
C GLY A 75 2.80 9.18 -3.41
N VAL A 76 2.25 8.06 -3.89
CA VAL A 76 2.30 7.62 -5.30
C VAL A 76 1.78 8.69 -6.26
N HIS A 77 0.69 9.38 -5.92
CA HIS A 77 0.10 10.44 -6.75
C HIS A 77 1.07 11.59 -7.03
N ARG A 78 2.01 11.88 -6.13
CA ARG A 78 3.05 12.91 -6.34
C ARG A 78 4.14 12.46 -7.29
N VAL A 79 4.48 11.18 -7.25
CA VAL A 79 5.40 10.60 -8.25
C VAL A 79 4.75 10.64 -9.64
N MET A 80 3.48 10.27 -9.76
CA MET A 80 2.71 10.40 -11.01
C MET A 80 2.69 11.85 -11.52
N HIS A 81 2.44 12.81 -10.64
CA HIS A 81 2.49 14.24 -10.97
C HIS A 81 3.88 14.68 -11.44
N ALA A 82 4.95 14.24 -10.76
CA ALA A 82 6.32 14.57 -11.15
C ALA A 82 6.69 14.01 -12.53
N VAL A 83 6.26 12.78 -12.83
CA VAL A 83 6.46 12.11 -14.12
C VAL A 83 5.68 12.83 -15.23
N ALA A 84 4.40 13.12 -15.00
CA ALA A 84 3.53 13.69 -16.03
C ALA A 84 3.85 15.16 -16.33
N LEU A 85 4.04 16.00 -15.30
CA LEU A 85 4.08 17.45 -15.45
C LEU A 85 5.42 18.12 -15.07
N LYS A 86 6.28 17.44 -14.29
CA LYS A 86 7.57 18.01 -13.84
C LYS A 86 8.78 17.33 -14.45
N ALA A 87 8.61 16.62 -15.57
CA ALA A 87 9.69 15.90 -16.25
C ALA A 87 10.50 14.97 -15.32
N GLY A 88 9.83 14.33 -14.37
CA GLY A 88 10.45 13.42 -13.41
C GLY A 88 11.24 14.10 -12.28
N LYS A 89 11.18 15.41 -12.11
CA LYS A 89 11.91 16.12 -11.05
C LYS A 89 11.23 15.96 -9.69
N ILE A 90 11.92 15.29 -8.76
CA ILE A 90 11.51 15.12 -7.36
C ILE A 90 12.55 15.78 -6.47
N ARG A 91 12.11 16.51 -5.43
CA ARG A 91 13.02 17.21 -4.51
C ARG A 91 13.76 16.22 -3.60
N LYS A 92 15.08 16.36 -3.47
CA LYS A 92 15.91 15.46 -2.65
C LYS A 92 15.52 15.46 -1.16
N ARG A 93 15.09 16.62 -0.62
CA ARG A 93 14.66 16.73 0.79
C ARG A 93 13.45 15.87 1.11
N THR A 94 12.56 15.67 0.14
CA THR A 94 11.36 14.86 0.28
C THR A 94 11.70 13.39 0.61
N LEU A 95 12.83 12.88 0.13
CA LEU A 95 13.31 11.53 0.44
C LEU A 95 13.38 11.30 1.96
N ILE A 96 14.05 12.19 2.70
CA ILE A 96 14.29 12.01 4.14
C ILE A 96 13.03 12.35 4.95
N THR A 97 12.40 13.50 4.64
CA THR A 97 11.25 13.96 5.43
C THR A 97 10.03 13.07 5.29
N CYS A 98 9.69 12.64 4.06
CA CYS A 98 8.57 11.72 3.85
C CYS A 98 8.84 10.34 4.43
N SER A 99 10.07 9.81 4.30
CA SER A 99 10.43 8.51 4.88
C SER A 99 10.29 8.54 6.40
N ALA A 100 10.89 9.53 7.07
CA ALA A 100 10.85 9.63 8.52
C ALA A 100 9.42 9.79 9.06
N THR A 101 8.62 10.67 8.45
CA THR A 101 7.23 10.91 8.89
C THR A 101 6.31 9.72 8.60
N SER A 102 6.49 9.06 7.46
CA SER A 102 5.70 7.85 7.14
C SER A 102 6.08 6.67 8.03
N ALA A 103 7.38 6.46 8.28
CA ALA A 103 7.84 5.42 9.19
C ALA A 103 7.34 5.64 10.63
N LEU A 104 7.33 6.89 11.09
CA LEU A 104 6.80 7.27 12.38
C LEU A 104 5.28 7.02 12.46
N THR A 105 4.52 7.44 11.43
CA THR A 105 3.06 7.23 11.39
C THR A 105 2.71 5.74 11.45
N ILE A 106 3.39 4.92 10.62
CA ILE A 106 3.12 3.47 10.54
C ILE A 106 3.63 2.77 11.79
N GLY A 107 4.87 3.05 12.21
CA GLY A 107 5.51 2.41 13.37
C GLY A 107 4.84 2.74 14.70
N SER A 108 4.25 3.93 14.85
CA SER A 108 3.46 4.27 16.04
C SER A 108 2.07 3.61 16.07
N GLY A 109 1.66 2.88 15.02
CA GLY A 109 0.39 2.20 14.93
C GLY A 109 -0.66 2.88 14.05
N GLY A 110 -0.33 3.96 13.35
CA GLY A 110 -1.22 4.56 12.36
C GLY A 110 -1.58 3.58 11.25
N SER A 111 -2.86 3.48 10.91
CA SER A 111 -3.36 2.54 9.89
C SER A 111 -3.00 3.02 8.49
N ALA A 112 -1.88 2.56 7.95
CA ALA A 112 -1.39 2.95 6.61
C ALA A 112 -0.38 1.94 6.07
N GLY A 113 -0.21 1.94 4.73
CA GLY A 113 0.74 1.08 4.03
C GLY A 113 2.12 1.74 3.84
N ARG A 114 3.15 0.93 3.73
CA ARG A 114 4.54 1.36 3.48
C ARG A 114 4.86 1.61 2.01
N GLU A 115 4.02 1.15 1.09
CA GLU A 115 4.30 1.07 -0.35
C GLU A 115 4.37 2.46 -1.00
N GLY A 116 3.45 3.36 -0.62
CA GLY A 116 3.45 4.74 -1.12
C GLY A 116 4.77 5.46 -0.86
N PRO A 117 5.24 5.52 0.39
CA PRO A 117 6.57 6.04 0.74
C PRO A 117 7.71 5.32 0.02
N THR A 118 7.67 3.98 -0.09
CA THR A 118 8.71 3.18 -0.75
C THR A 118 8.83 3.55 -2.23
N VAL A 119 7.71 3.66 -2.94
CA VAL A 119 7.67 4.14 -4.34
C VAL A 119 8.30 5.52 -4.46
N GLN A 120 7.96 6.41 -3.54
CA GLN A 120 8.47 7.77 -3.56
C GLN A 120 9.99 7.83 -3.29
N ILE A 121 10.48 7.03 -2.34
CA ILE A 121 11.90 6.89 -2.02
C ILE A 121 12.67 6.42 -3.26
N GLY A 122 12.27 5.32 -3.85
CA GLY A 122 12.90 4.79 -5.05
C GLY A 122 12.85 5.76 -6.22
N SER A 123 11.71 6.38 -6.48
CA SER A 123 11.54 7.38 -7.52
C SER A 123 12.42 8.62 -7.32
N ALA A 124 12.61 9.06 -6.07
CA ALA A 124 13.50 10.17 -5.74
C ALA A 124 14.97 9.83 -6.02
N VAL A 125 15.41 8.59 -5.78
CA VAL A 125 16.73 8.09 -6.19
C VAL A 125 16.90 8.17 -7.69
N GLY A 126 15.93 7.65 -8.47
CA GLY A 126 15.93 7.71 -9.93
C GLY A 126 15.99 9.14 -10.47
N SER A 127 15.18 10.04 -9.90
CA SER A 127 15.18 11.48 -10.23
C SER A 127 16.52 12.14 -9.90
N ALA A 128 17.12 11.85 -8.74
CA ALA A 128 18.37 12.43 -8.32
C ALA A 128 19.52 12.06 -9.25
N LEU A 129 19.64 10.79 -9.63
CA LEU A 129 20.65 10.30 -10.56
C LEU A 129 20.42 10.84 -11.98
N GLY A 130 19.17 10.86 -12.47
CA GLY A 130 18.86 11.41 -13.78
C GLY A 130 19.24 12.89 -13.92
N ASN A 131 19.00 13.68 -12.87
CA ASN A 131 19.40 15.09 -12.82
C ASN A 131 20.92 15.27 -12.63
N LEU A 132 21.59 14.41 -11.86
CA LEU A 132 23.04 14.45 -11.66
C LEU A 132 23.80 14.26 -12.99
N PHE A 133 23.32 13.32 -13.82
CA PHE A 133 23.91 13.04 -15.13
C PHE A 133 23.35 13.93 -16.26
N HIS A 134 22.56 14.96 -15.94
CA HIS A 134 21.99 15.92 -16.90
C HIS A 134 21.25 15.25 -18.07
N LEU A 135 20.49 14.21 -17.81
CA LEU A 135 19.78 13.43 -18.82
C LEU A 135 18.56 14.19 -19.37
N SER A 136 18.11 13.80 -20.57
CA SER A 136 16.87 14.31 -21.15
C SER A 136 15.66 14.01 -20.28
N ARG A 137 14.61 14.83 -20.41
CA ARG A 137 13.36 14.69 -19.62
C ARG A 137 12.76 13.29 -19.71
N GLU A 138 12.73 12.69 -20.88
CA GLU A 138 12.22 11.34 -21.13
C GLU A 138 13.03 10.29 -20.36
N ARG A 139 14.38 10.39 -20.43
CA ARG A 139 15.27 9.47 -19.70
C ARG A 139 15.10 9.59 -18.19
N VAL A 140 14.92 10.81 -17.66
CA VAL A 140 14.66 11.01 -16.23
C VAL A 140 13.33 10.37 -15.82
N ARG A 141 12.26 10.48 -16.64
CA ARG A 141 10.97 9.80 -16.38
C ARG A 141 11.15 8.29 -16.29
N VAL A 142 11.90 7.68 -17.21
CA VAL A 142 12.19 6.23 -17.17
C VAL A 142 12.98 5.85 -15.90
N LEU A 143 14.00 6.65 -15.50
CA LEU A 143 14.77 6.38 -14.29
C LEU A 143 13.94 6.55 -13.01
N VAL A 144 12.97 7.45 -12.98
CA VAL A 144 11.96 7.55 -11.90
C VAL A 144 11.12 6.27 -11.82
N GLY A 145 10.68 5.74 -12.97
CA GLY A 145 10.03 4.44 -13.06
C GLY A 145 10.91 3.29 -12.59
N CYS A 146 12.21 3.29 -12.95
CA CYS A 146 13.19 2.30 -12.45
C CYS A 146 13.26 2.31 -10.91
N GLY A 147 13.30 3.50 -10.31
CA GLY A 147 13.32 3.65 -8.85
C GLY A 147 12.03 3.17 -8.19
N ALA A 148 10.87 3.50 -8.76
CA ALA A 148 9.56 3.03 -8.30
C ALA A 148 9.48 1.50 -8.32
N ALA A 149 9.87 0.90 -9.46
CA ALA A 149 9.87 -0.56 -9.63
C ALA A 149 10.79 -1.25 -8.62
N ALA A 150 12.02 -0.79 -8.47
CA ALA A 150 12.99 -1.35 -7.56
C ALA A 150 12.56 -1.23 -6.08
N GLY A 151 11.92 -0.11 -5.72
CA GLY A 151 11.37 0.09 -4.38
C GLY A 151 10.28 -0.93 -4.05
N ILE A 152 9.28 -1.08 -4.92
CA ILE A 152 8.20 -2.08 -4.75
C ILE A 152 8.76 -3.50 -4.77
N ALA A 153 9.61 -3.81 -5.74
CA ALA A 153 10.21 -5.13 -5.90
C ALA A 153 11.00 -5.57 -4.66
N ALA A 154 11.80 -4.70 -4.09
CA ALA A 154 12.53 -4.95 -2.85
C ALA A 154 11.58 -5.09 -1.64
N SER A 155 10.53 -4.26 -1.57
CA SER A 155 9.59 -4.26 -0.43
C SER A 155 8.75 -5.54 -0.34
N PHE A 156 8.41 -6.15 -1.48
CA PHE A 156 7.53 -7.33 -1.56
C PHE A 156 8.23 -8.59 -2.03
N ASN A 157 9.52 -8.53 -2.34
CA ASN A 157 10.24 -9.63 -2.97
C ASN A 157 9.63 -10.08 -4.31
N ALA A 158 9.03 -9.13 -5.05
CA ALA A 158 8.17 -9.34 -6.22
C ALA A 158 8.64 -8.49 -7.42
N PRO A 159 9.64 -8.97 -8.19
CA PRO A 159 10.23 -8.18 -9.28
C PRO A 159 9.27 -7.89 -10.43
N LEU A 160 8.42 -8.82 -10.87
CA LEU A 160 7.47 -8.61 -11.96
C LEU A 160 6.38 -7.60 -11.57
N ALA A 161 5.88 -7.72 -10.35
CA ALA A 161 4.92 -6.77 -9.80
C ALA A 161 5.50 -5.36 -9.71
N GLY A 162 6.76 -5.22 -9.31
CA GLY A 162 7.46 -3.94 -9.29
C GLY A 162 7.55 -3.31 -10.68
N VAL A 163 7.88 -4.09 -11.71
CA VAL A 163 7.90 -3.64 -13.12
C VAL A 163 6.53 -3.14 -13.54
N LEU A 164 5.47 -3.94 -13.33
CA LEU A 164 4.12 -3.57 -13.74
C LEU A 164 3.60 -2.37 -12.96
N PHE A 165 3.89 -2.26 -11.67
CA PHE A 165 3.54 -1.09 -10.88
C PHE A 165 4.09 0.19 -11.51
N ALA A 166 5.37 0.17 -11.92
CA ALA A 166 6.00 1.33 -12.55
C ALA A 166 5.37 1.65 -13.92
N LEU A 167 5.06 0.64 -14.72
CA LEU A 167 4.49 0.82 -16.06
C LEU A 167 3.00 1.19 -16.00
N GLU A 168 2.20 0.47 -15.20
CA GLU A 168 0.74 0.63 -15.18
C GLU A 168 0.31 1.86 -14.37
N ILE A 169 0.98 2.17 -13.25
CA ILE A 169 0.56 3.24 -12.34
C ILE A 169 1.39 4.51 -12.53
N ILE A 170 2.73 4.40 -12.62
CA ILE A 170 3.59 5.58 -12.59
C ILE A 170 3.77 6.21 -13.96
N LEU A 171 4.10 5.40 -14.98
CA LEU A 171 4.42 5.90 -16.32
C LEU A 171 3.19 5.93 -17.24
N GLY A 172 2.29 4.94 -17.12
CA GLY A 172 1.18 4.73 -18.06
C GLY A 172 1.64 4.34 -19.47
N ASP A 173 2.84 3.76 -19.61
CA ASP A 173 3.49 3.44 -20.87
C ASP A 173 4.16 2.07 -20.82
N PHE A 174 3.89 1.23 -21.84
CA PHE A 174 4.37 -0.14 -21.97
C PHE A 174 5.34 -0.32 -23.16
N THR A 175 6.04 0.74 -23.56
CA THR A 175 6.99 0.65 -24.68
C THR A 175 8.25 -0.13 -24.30
N ILE A 176 8.88 -0.81 -25.28
CA ILE A 176 10.10 -1.63 -25.08
C ILE A 176 11.25 -0.79 -24.50
N HIS A 177 11.35 0.47 -24.87
CA HIS A 177 12.39 1.37 -24.40
C HIS A 177 12.28 1.71 -22.90
N THR A 178 11.08 1.73 -22.35
CA THR A 178 10.82 1.93 -20.92
C THR A 178 10.93 0.61 -20.15
N PHE A 179 10.50 -0.49 -20.75
CA PHE A 179 10.39 -1.80 -20.14
C PHE A 179 11.74 -2.38 -19.69
N SER A 180 12.75 -2.39 -20.60
CA SER A 180 14.04 -3.04 -20.34
C SER A 180 14.82 -2.44 -19.16
N PRO A 181 15.01 -1.10 -19.03
CA PRO A 181 15.65 -0.52 -17.86
C PRO A 181 14.91 -0.78 -16.55
N ILE A 182 13.58 -0.79 -16.59
CA ILE A 182 12.75 -1.01 -15.40
C ILE A 182 12.89 -2.45 -14.89
N ILE A 183 12.94 -3.45 -15.79
CA ILE A 183 13.23 -4.85 -15.40
C ILE A 183 14.58 -4.94 -14.68
N VAL A 184 15.63 -4.39 -15.27
CA VAL A 184 16.98 -4.43 -14.68
C VAL A 184 16.97 -3.81 -13.28
N ALA A 185 16.34 -2.64 -13.12
CA ALA A 185 16.25 -1.98 -11.83
C ALA A 185 15.43 -2.81 -10.81
N SER A 186 14.32 -3.40 -11.22
CA SER A 186 13.47 -4.24 -10.39
C SER A 186 14.19 -5.49 -9.89
N VAL A 187 14.86 -6.21 -10.80
CA VAL A 187 15.62 -7.43 -10.46
C VAL A 187 16.76 -7.11 -9.49
N ILE A 188 17.54 -6.06 -9.77
CA ILE A 188 18.64 -5.65 -8.88
C ILE A 188 18.10 -5.17 -7.53
N GLY A 189 16.97 -4.44 -7.51
CA GLY A 189 16.30 -4.02 -6.29
C GLY A 189 15.86 -5.20 -5.44
N THR A 190 15.23 -6.22 -6.04
CA THR A 190 14.86 -7.47 -5.37
C THR A 190 16.07 -8.21 -4.85
N ALA A 191 17.13 -8.36 -5.67
CA ALA A 191 18.36 -9.02 -5.26
C ALA A 191 19.02 -8.31 -4.06
N THR A 192 18.98 -6.97 -4.05
CA THR A 192 19.47 -6.17 -2.92
C THR A 192 18.64 -6.39 -1.66
N GLY A 193 17.29 -6.38 -1.77
CA GLY A 193 16.41 -6.68 -0.65
C GLY A 193 16.67 -8.08 -0.08
N ARG A 194 16.76 -9.10 -0.94
CA ARG A 194 17.09 -10.49 -0.53
C ARG A 194 18.44 -10.61 0.15
N ALA A 195 19.44 -9.88 -0.31
CA ALA A 195 20.77 -9.91 0.29
C ALA A 195 20.80 -9.32 1.70
N LEU A 196 19.90 -8.38 2.01
CA LEU A 196 19.84 -7.67 3.29
C LEU A 196 18.86 -8.30 4.30
N GLU A 197 17.74 -8.84 3.82
CA GLU A 197 16.64 -9.34 4.66
C GLU A 197 16.42 -10.86 4.53
N GLY A 198 17.11 -11.52 3.61
CA GLY A 198 16.86 -12.94 3.27
C GLY A 198 15.81 -13.10 2.16
N ASN A 199 15.61 -14.36 1.76
CA ASN A 199 14.64 -14.72 0.73
C ASN A 199 13.32 -15.18 1.36
N GLU A 200 12.81 -14.42 2.32
CA GLU A 200 11.55 -14.77 2.96
C GLU A 200 10.35 -14.39 2.06
N ILE A 201 9.38 -15.28 1.99
CA ILE A 201 8.11 -15.06 1.33
C ILE A 201 7.29 -14.15 2.25
N THR A 202 6.69 -13.10 1.70
CA THR A 202 5.95 -12.11 2.50
C THR A 202 4.70 -12.70 3.16
N PHE A 203 4.07 -13.69 2.52
CA PHE A 203 2.91 -14.40 3.06
C PHE A 203 3.06 -15.90 2.85
N HIS A 204 2.94 -16.66 3.93
CA HIS A 204 2.86 -18.12 3.84
C HIS A 204 1.42 -18.51 3.50
N VAL A 205 1.21 -18.95 2.28
CA VAL A 205 -0.11 -19.33 1.78
C VAL A 205 -0.09 -20.83 1.51
N PRO A 206 -1.04 -21.61 2.04
CA PRO A 206 -1.18 -23.02 1.69
C PRO A 206 -1.39 -23.20 0.17
N VAL A 207 -0.99 -24.35 -0.37
CA VAL A 207 -1.24 -24.66 -1.78
C VAL A 207 -2.74 -24.74 -2.01
N HIS A 208 -3.24 -24.04 -3.01
CA HIS A 208 -4.66 -23.96 -3.30
C HIS A 208 -4.98 -24.56 -4.68
N GLU A 209 -6.01 -25.40 -4.74
CA GLU A 209 -6.48 -25.97 -5.98
C GLU A 209 -7.88 -25.43 -6.30
N LEU A 210 -8.14 -25.19 -7.59
CA LEU A 210 -9.49 -24.93 -8.07
C LEU A 210 -10.28 -26.23 -8.01
N VAL A 211 -11.27 -26.32 -7.14
CA VAL A 211 -12.04 -27.55 -6.90
C VAL A 211 -12.99 -27.85 -8.08
N SER A 212 -13.58 -26.80 -8.67
CA SER A 212 -14.54 -26.95 -9.78
C SER A 212 -14.54 -25.72 -10.70
N TYR A 213 -14.76 -25.93 -12.00
CA TYR A 213 -14.96 -24.82 -12.93
C TYR A 213 -16.22 -23.98 -12.65
N SER A 214 -17.23 -24.54 -11.98
CA SER A 214 -18.41 -23.79 -11.53
C SER A 214 -18.09 -22.74 -10.49
N GLU A 215 -16.98 -22.89 -9.79
CA GLU A 215 -16.48 -21.94 -8.79
C GLU A 215 -16.11 -20.56 -9.40
N ILE A 216 -15.84 -20.51 -10.71
CA ILE A 216 -15.58 -19.25 -11.44
C ILE A 216 -16.75 -18.26 -11.28
N ILE A 217 -17.99 -18.76 -11.18
CA ILE A 217 -19.17 -17.91 -10.96
C ILE A 217 -19.09 -17.22 -9.59
N LEU A 218 -18.60 -17.93 -8.59
CA LEU A 218 -18.40 -17.37 -7.23
C LEU A 218 -17.31 -16.31 -7.21
N TYR A 219 -16.23 -16.50 -7.96
CA TYR A 219 -15.19 -15.50 -8.13
C TYR A 219 -15.67 -14.24 -8.89
N LEU A 220 -16.61 -14.37 -9.83
CA LEU A 220 -17.29 -13.23 -10.45
C LEU A 220 -18.08 -12.42 -9.40
N PHE A 221 -18.86 -13.10 -8.53
CA PHE A 221 -19.58 -12.44 -7.44
C PHE A 221 -18.64 -11.79 -6.44
N LEU A 222 -17.57 -12.47 -6.05
CA LEU A 222 -16.52 -11.87 -5.21
C LEU A 222 -15.94 -10.61 -5.84
N GLY A 223 -15.67 -10.64 -7.16
CA GLY A 223 -15.19 -9.48 -7.90
C GLY A 223 -16.15 -8.29 -7.85
N LEU A 224 -17.45 -8.51 -8.00
CA LEU A 224 -18.47 -7.47 -7.84
C LEU A 224 -18.43 -6.87 -6.43
N LEU A 225 -18.41 -7.70 -5.40
CA LEU A 225 -18.33 -7.24 -3.99
C LEU A 225 -17.04 -6.48 -3.72
N CYS A 226 -15.89 -6.97 -4.22
CA CYS A 226 -14.61 -6.28 -4.11
C CYS A 226 -14.65 -4.89 -4.75
N GLY A 227 -15.27 -4.74 -5.92
CA GLY A 227 -15.44 -3.46 -6.58
C GLY A 227 -16.30 -2.48 -5.77
N LEU A 228 -17.40 -2.96 -5.17
CA LEU A 228 -18.29 -2.16 -4.31
C LEU A 228 -17.57 -1.71 -3.02
N VAL A 229 -16.85 -2.62 -2.35
CA VAL A 229 -16.09 -2.32 -1.14
C VAL A 229 -14.94 -1.35 -1.44
N SER A 230 -14.28 -1.50 -2.59
CA SER A 230 -13.26 -0.56 -3.07
C SER A 230 -13.84 0.85 -3.26
N ARG A 231 -15.05 0.95 -3.79
CA ARG A 231 -15.77 2.22 -3.90
C ARG A 231 -16.12 2.81 -2.55
N LEU A 232 -16.60 1.99 -1.61
CA LEU A 232 -16.87 2.40 -0.24
C LEU A 232 -15.61 2.95 0.43
N PHE A 233 -14.50 2.22 0.34
CA PHE A 233 -13.22 2.66 0.89
C PHE A 233 -12.79 4.02 0.33
N THR A 234 -12.83 4.19 -0.99
CA THR A 234 -12.46 5.44 -1.64
C THR A 234 -13.36 6.60 -1.21
N LEU A 235 -14.67 6.38 -1.09
CA LEU A 235 -15.62 7.38 -0.61
C LEU A 235 -15.34 7.81 0.84
N VAL A 236 -15.14 6.83 1.74
CA VAL A 236 -14.86 7.11 3.15
C VAL A 236 -13.54 7.84 3.30
N TYR A 237 -12.51 7.43 2.53
CA TYR A 237 -11.21 8.09 2.50
C TYR A 237 -11.31 9.58 2.16
N PHE A 238 -12.00 9.92 1.05
CA PHE A 238 -12.13 11.32 0.65
C PHE A 238 -13.04 12.12 1.58
N LYS A 239 -14.12 11.53 2.08
CA LYS A 239 -14.99 12.19 3.07
C LYS A 239 -14.24 12.46 4.40
N SER A 240 -13.39 11.52 4.83
CA SER A 240 -12.56 11.72 6.02
C SER A 240 -11.56 12.87 5.81
N ASN A 241 -10.93 12.94 4.63
CA ASN A 241 -10.01 14.02 4.29
C ASN A 241 -10.73 15.39 4.35
N ASP A 242 -11.89 15.50 3.68
CA ASP A 242 -12.70 16.72 3.66
C ASP A 242 -13.19 17.10 5.07
N PHE A 243 -13.56 16.09 5.89
CA PHE A 243 -13.97 16.30 7.28
C PHE A 243 -12.85 16.90 8.12
N PHE A 244 -11.64 16.34 8.05
CA PHE A 244 -10.50 16.87 8.80
C PHE A 244 -10.04 18.22 8.26
N GLU A 245 -10.11 18.47 6.96
CA GLU A 245 -9.72 19.76 6.38
C GLU A 245 -10.70 20.88 6.75
N GLU A 246 -12.01 20.67 6.56
CA GLU A 246 -13.04 21.72 6.61
C GLU A 246 -13.71 21.85 7.98
N LYS A 247 -14.03 20.71 8.64
CA LYS A 247 -14.87 20.71 9.85
C LYS A 247 -14.06 20.69 11.14
N VAL A 248 -12.88 20.06 11.17
CA VAL A 248 -12.06 19.97 12.38
C VAL A 248 -11.25 21.27 12.56
N ARG A 249 -11.73 22.16 13.42
CA ARG A 249 -11.16 23.49 13.67
C ARG A 249 -10.06 23.50 14.75
N ILE A 250 -9.14 22.53 14.72
CA ILE A 250 -7.96 22.50 15.58
C ILE A 250 -6.71 22.84 14.76
N PRO A 251 -5.61 23.28 15.43
CA PRO A 251 -4.33 23.51 14.74
C PRO A 251 -3.92 22.30 13.90
N LYS A 252 -3.39 22.57 12.70
CA LYS A 252 -2.97 21.51 11.76
C LYS A 252 -1.98 20.50 12.38
N ILE A 253 -1.16 20.95 13.32
CA ILE A 253 -0.20 20.13 14.05
C ILE A 253 -0.90 19.03 14.88
N LEU A 254 -2.08 19.31 15.43
CA LEU A 254 -2.80 18.39 16.32
C LEU A 254 -3.77 17.45 15.57
N LYS A 255 -4.05 17.69 14.28
CA LYS A 255 -4.96 16.83 13.51
C LYS A 255 -4.48 15.37 13.43
N PRO A 256 -3.19 15.08 13.13
CA PRO A 256 -2.70 13.70 13.14
C PRO A 256 -2.78 13.03 14.51
N ALA A 257 -2.62 13.80 15.59
CA ALA A 257 -2.79 13.29 16.94
C ALA A 257 -4.24 12.87 17.24
N LEU A 258 -5.21 13.68 16.81
CA LEU A 258 -6.62 13.32 16.94
C LEU A 258 -6.96 12.07 16.13
N GLY A 259 -6.45 11.96 14.90
CA GLY A 259 -6.60 10.75 14.09
C GLY A 259 -5.97 9.53 14.75
N GLY A 260 -4.76 9.67 15.29
CA GLY A 260 -4.06 8.63 16.04
C GLY A 260 -4.82 8.19 17.30
N LEU A 261 -5.43 9.13 18.03
CA LEU A 261 -6.27 8.84 19.19
C LEU A 261 -7.50 7.99 18.81
N ILE A 262 -8.20 8.35 17.73
CA ILE A 262 -9.37 7.60 17.25
C ILE A 262 -8.96 6.17 16.89
N VAL A 263 -7.87 6.00 16.13
CA VAL A 263 -7.36 4.68 15.74
C VAL A 263 -6.91 3.89 16.97
N GLY A 264 -6.24 4.53 17.90
CA GLY A 264 -5.84 3.92 19.16
C GLY A 264 -7.01 3.43 20.00
N LEU A 265 -8.10 4.20 20.09
CA LEU A 265 -9.32 3.77 20.78
C LEU A 265 -9.99 2.55 20.11
N ILE A 266 -10.04 2.52 18.78
CA ILE A 266 -10.53 1.34 18.03
C ILE A 266 -9.64 0.12 18.32
N SER A 267 -8.33 0.32 18.44
CA SER A 267 -7.37 -0.76 18.65
C SER A 267 -7.49 -1.48 20.00
N ILE A 268 -8.17 -0.89 20.99
CA ILE A 268 -8.43 -1.53 22.29
C ILE A 268 -9.20 -2.84 22.10
N GLY A 269 -10.23 -2.82 21.26
CA GLY A 269 -11.00 -4.03 20.94
C GLY A 269 -10.49 -4.77 19.71
N PHE A 270 -9.85 -4.07 18.79
CA PHE A 270 -9.49 -4.57 17.47
C PHE A 270 -8.05 -4.16 17.05
N PRO A 271 -7.01 -4.80 17.60
CA PRO A 271 -5.61 -4.44 17.31
C PRO A 271 -5.22 -4.63 15.83
N ALA A 272 -5.98 -5.41 15.06
CA ALA A 272 -5.82 -5.62 13.62
C ALA A 272 -5.86 -4.33 12.78
N VAL A 273 -6.42 -3.24 13.31
CA VAL A 273 -6.51 -1.97 12.59
C VAL A 273 -5.18 -1.21 12.56
N LEU A 274 -4.26 -1.51 13.49
CA LEU A 274 -2.97 -0.83 13.60
C LEU A 274 -2.03 -1.16 12.42
N GLY A 275 -1.21 -0.18 12.05
CA GLY A 275 -0.16 -0.34 11.06
C GLY A 275 -0.63 -0.90 9.70
N ASN A 276 0.20 -1.72 9.08
CA ASN A 276 -0.10 -2.39 7.80
C ASN A 276 -1.16 -3.50 7.93
N GLY A 277 -1.23 -4.19 9.08
CA GLY A 277 -2.14 -5.29 9.34
C GLY A 277 -1.72 -6.65 8.77
N TYR A 278 -0.44 -6.85 8.45
CA TYR A 278 0.06 -8.09 7.82
C TYR A 278 -0.20 -9.33 8.66
N ASP A 279 -0.01 -9.26 10.00
CA ASP A 279 -0.25 -10.39 10.90
C ASP A 279 -1.69 -10.94 10.81
N PHE A 280 -2.66 -10.04 10.64
CA PHE A 280 -4.07 -10.45 10.49
C PHE A 280 -4.43 -10.87 9.07
N MET A 281 -3.72 -10.35 8.06
CA MET A 281 -3.82 -10.89 6.69
C MET A 281 -3.31 -12.34 6.66
N GLU A 282 -2.19 -12.63 7.32
CA GLU A 282 -1.65 -13.98 7.44
C GLU A 282 -2.62 -14.93 8.14
N LYS A 283 -3.26 -14.49 9.24
CA LYS A 283 -4.33 -15.26 9.90
C LYS A 283 -5.54 -15.54 9.01
N ALA A 284 -5.92 -14.59 8.14
CA ALA A 284 -6.99 -14.83 7.19
C ALA A 284 -6.59 -15.81 6.08
N LEU A 285 -5.31 -15.78 5.68
CA LEU A 285 -4.72 -16.69 4.69
C LEU A 285 -4.41 -18.08 5.25
N SER A 286 -4.34 -18.23 6.59
CA SER A 286 -4.18 -19.52 7.29
C SER A 286 -5.51 -20.12 7.77
N GLY A 287 -6.64 -19.45 7.55
CA GLY A 287 -7.95 -19.94 8.02
C GLY A 287 -8.20 -19.79 9.52
N GLU A 288 -7.34 -19.08 10.24
CA GLU A 288 -7.48 -18.90 11.69
C GLU A 288 -8.50 -17.84 12.10
N LEU A 289 -9.08 -17.12 11.13
CA LEU A 289 -9.95 -15.99 11.39
C LEU A 289 -11.43 -16.35 11.22
N LEU A 290 -12.23 -16.06 12.24
CA LEU A 290 -13.69 -16.21 12.15
C LEU A 290 -14.29 -15.27 11.11
N TRP A 291 -15.20 -15.74 10.28
CA TRP A 291 -15.84 -14.94 9.22
C TRP A 291 -16.50 -13.66 9.73
N SER A 292 -17.13 -13.70 10.91
CA SER A 292 -17.77 -12.54 11.54
C SER A 292 -16.75 -11.46 11.92
N MET A 293 -15.57 -11.87 12.42
CA MET A 293 -14.47 -10.97 12.72
C MET A 293 -13.90 -10.38 11.42
N ALA A 294 -13.67 -11.22 10.41
CA ALA A 294 -13.20 -10.76 9.10
C ALA A 294 -14.15 -9.70 8.52
N PHE A 295 -15.46 -9.95 8.53
CA PHE A 295 -16.47 -9.00 8.05
C PHE A 295 -16.44 -7.66 8.81
N LEU A 296 -16.32 -7.67 10.13
CA LEU A 296 -16.22 -6.46 10.94
C LEU A 296 -14.94 -5.68 10.64
N LEU A 297 -13.83 -6.38 10.48
CA LEU A 297 -12.52 -5.77 10.23
C LEU A 297 -12.46 -5.03 8.88
N ILE A 298 -13.29 -5.35 7.89
CA ILE A 298 -13.42 -4.58 6.64
C ILE A 298 -13.73 -3.12 6.97
N PHE A 299 -14.79 -2.88 7.72
CA PHE A 299 -15.26 -1.54 8.04
C PHE A 299 -14.30 -0.81 8.98
N LEU A 300 -13.79 -1.49 10.00
CA LEU A 300 -12.85 -0.92 10.95
C LEU A 300 -11.54 -0.50 10.27
N LYS A 301 -11.01 -1.28 9.33
CA LYS A 301 -9.81 -0.91 8.58
C LYS A 301 -10.06 0.26 7.62
N ILE A 302 -11.21 0.28 6.93
CA ILE A 302 -11.63 1.42 6.10
C ILE A 302 -11.66 2.71 6.93
N ILE A 303 -12.28 2.68 8.10
CA ILE A 303 -12.38 3.87 8.98
C ILE A 303 -11.00 4.27 9.49
N SER A 304 -10.24 3.33 10.07
CA SER A 304 -8.94 3.59 10.68
C SER A 304 -7.93 4.15 9.68
N THR A 305 -7.87 3.57 8.46
CA THR A 305 -6.99 4.08 7.39
C THR A 305 -7.44 5.47 6.90
N SER A 306 -8.74 5.66 6.71
CA SER A 306 -9.28 6.94 6.27
C SER A 306 -9.06 8.05 7.31
N VAL A 307 -9.20 7.73 8.59
CA VAL A 307 -8.93 8.66 9.71
C VAL A 307 -7.43 8.98 9.82
N THR A 308 -6.56 7.95 9.76
CA THR A 308 -5.10 8.15 9.81
C THR A 308 -4.64 9.10 8.70
N LEU A 309 -4.97 8.78 7.45
CA LEU A 309 -4.51 9.56 6.30
C LEU A 309 -5.25 10.90 6.15
N GLY A 310 -6.55 10.92 6.45
CA GLY A 310 -7.38 12.12 6.41
C GLY A 310 -7.00 13.16 7.45
N SER A 311 -6.54 12.75 8.63
CA SER A 311 -6.07 13.67 9.67
C SER A 311 -4.69 14.27 9.40
N GLY A 312 -3.96 13.78 8.40
CA GLY A 312 -2.62 14.25 8.03
C GLY A 312 -1.49 13.29 8.43
N GLY A 313 -1.80 12.08 8.84
CA GLY A 313 -0.83 10.98 8.91
C GLY A 313 -0.30 10.63 7.53
N LEU A 314 0.94 10.17 7.43
CA LEU A 314 1.59 9.89 6.16
C LEU A 314 1.78 8.38 5.95
N GLY A 315 1.41 7.90 4.75
CA GLY A 315 1.51 6.49 4.35
C GLY A 315 0.77 6.20 3.06
N GLY A 316 0.70 4.92 2.70
CA GLY A 316 0.03 4.42 1.51
C GLY A 316 -1.34 3.80 1.80
N VAL A 317 -2.13 3.65 0.74
CA VAL A 317 -3.44 2.99 0.76
C VAL A 317 -3.38 1.53 0.28
N PHE A 318 -2.21 1.07 -0.21
CA PHE A 318 -2.06 -0.24 -0.84
C PHE A 318 -2.24 -1.38 0.17
N ALA A 319 -1.40 -1.49 1.20
CA ALA A 319 -1.53 -2.54 2.22
C ALA A 319 -2.91 -2.54 2.90
N PRO A 320 -3.51 -1.40 3.27
CA PRO A 320 -4.90 -1.37 3.71
C PRO A 320 -5.89 -1.94 2.69
N SER A 321 -5.69 -1.71 1.38
CA SER A 321 -6.54 -2.29 0.34
C SER A 321 -6.39 -3.81 0.26
N LEU A 322 -5.16 -4.33 0.37
CA LEU A 322 -4.90 -5.77 0.48
C LEU A 322 -5.61 -6.37 1.69
N PHE A 323 -5.48 -5.72 2.86
CA PHE A 323 -6.14 -6.15 4.09
C PHE A 323 -7.66 -6.23 3.93
N ILE A 324 -8.28 -5.16 3.43
CA ILE A 324 -9.73 -5.11 3.21
C ILE A 324 -10.17 -6.24 2.28
N GLY A 325 -9.39 -6.49 1.22
CA GLY A 325 -9.66 -7.57 0.28
C GLY A 325 -9.52 -8.95 0.88
N ALA A 326 -8.46 -9.19 1.68
CA ALA A 326 -8.27 -10.45 2.40
C ALA A 326 -9.43 -10.74 3.36
N MET A 327 -9.85 -9.74 4.14
CA MET A 327 -10.98 -9.87 5.06
C MET A 327 -12.30 -10.14 4.32
N LEU A 328 -12.55 -9.45 3.21
CA LEU A 328 -13.76 -9.66 2.39
C LEU A 328 -13.77 -11.05 1.77
N GLY A 329 -12.64 -11.48 1.18
CA GLY A 329 -12.50 -12.80 0.59
C GLY A 329 -12.65 -13.90 1.63
N SER A 330 -12.01 -13.77 2.80
CA SER A 330 -12.15 -14.73 3.92
C SER A 330 -13.60 -14.86 4.40
N ALA A 331 -14.30 -13.74 4.62
CA ALA A 331 -15.70 -13.76 5.05
C ALA A 331 -16.62 -14.37 3.98
N PHE A 332 -16.42 -14.00 2.71
CA PHE A 332 -17.18 -14.56 1.58
C PHE A 332 -16.91 -16.06 1.41
N GLY A 333 -15.62 -16.46 1.41
CA GLY A 333 -15.21 -17.85 1.25
C GLY A 333 -15.76 -18.75 2.36
N ALA A 334 -15.72 -18.30 3.61
CA ALA A 334 -16.31 -19.05 4.72
C ALA A 334 -17.81 -19.28 4.53
N LEU A 335 -18.58 -18.24 4.16
CA LEU A 335 -20.01 -18.36 3.92
C LEU A 335 -20.34 -19.31 2.75
N VAL A 336 -19.56 -19.27 1.69
CA VAL A 336 -19.79 -20.12 0.50
C VAL A 336 -19.37 -21.57 0.79
N HIS A 337 -18.26 -21.75 1.49
CA HIS A 337 -17.77 -23.09 1.86
C HIS A 337 -18.72 -23.80 2.81
N ASP A 338 -19.31 -23.10 3.79
CA ASP A 338 -20.33 -23.65 4.70
C ASP A 338 -21.58 -24.15 3.94
N ILE A 339 -21.95 -23.48 2.82
CA ILE A 339 -23.11 -23.88 2.00
C ILE A 339 -22.77 -25.07 1.09
N SER A 340 -21.57 -25.12 0.52
CA SER A 340 -21.19 -26.10 -0.48
C SER A 340 -19.73 -26.55 -0.35
N PRO A 341 -19.36 -27.32 0.69
CA PRO A 341 -17.96 -27.67 0.97
C PRO A 341 -17.28 -28.47 -0.15
N ASN A 342 -18.04 -29.29 -0.87
CA ASN A 342 -17.50 -30.18 -1.93
C ASN A 342 -17.30 -29.50 -3.29
N LEU A 343 -17.81 -28.27 -3.47
CA LEU A 343 -17.79 -27.56 -4.76
C LEU A 343 -16.97 -26.29 -4.71
N THR A 344 -16.42 -25.93 -3.55
CA THR A 344 -15.73 -24.68 -3.32
C THR A 344 -14.37 -24.89 -2.68
N ALA A 345 -13.41 -24.08 -3.06
CA ALA A 345 -12.11 -24.00 -2.40
C ALA A 345 -12.24 -23.53 -0.94
N SER A 346 -11.16 -23.64 -0.21
CA SER A 346 -11.12 -23.20 1.19
C SER A 346 -11.26 -21.66 1.32
N PRO A 347 -11.72 -21.14 2.45
CA PRO A 347 -11.89 -19.70 2.68
C PRO A 347 -10.61 -18.89 2.45
N GLU A 348 -9.44 -19.49 2.69
CA GLU A 348 -8.12 -18.89 2.50
C GLU A 348 -7.86 -18.53 1.03
N THR A 349 -8.32 -19.39 0.11
CA THR A 349 -8.24 -19.16 -1.34
C THR A 349 -9.01 -17.90 -1.74
N TYR A 350 -10.23 -17.74 -1.24
CA TYR A 350 -11.03 -16.54 -1.48
C TYR A 350 -10.42 -15.30 -0.82
N ALA A 351 -9.79 -15.45 0.36
CA ALA A 351 -9.06 -14.36 1.02
C ALA A 351 -7.94 -13.84 0.14
N LEU A 352 -7.13 -14.73 -0.41
CA LEU A 352 -6.04 -14.37 -1.31
C LEU A 352 -6.56 -13.68 -2.59
N VAL A 353 -7.58 -14.23 -3.23
CA VAL A 353 -8.17 -13.65 -4.45
C VAL A 353 -8.77 -12.27 -4.17
N GLY A 354 -9.50 -12.13 -3.07
CA GLY A 354 -10.08 -10.86 -2.62
C GLY A 354 -9.02 -9.79 -2.35
N MET A 355 -7.87 -10.18 -1.78
CA MET A 355 -6.75 -9.30 -1.50
C MET A 355 -6.29 -8.52 -2.75
N GLY A 356 -6.04 -9.23 -3.86
CA GLY A 356 -5.65 -8.57 -5.11
C GLY A 356 -6.78 -7.81 -5.79
N ALA A 357 -8.01 -8.31 -5.68
CA ALA A 357 -9.16 -7.72 -6.34
C ALA A 357 -9.51 -6.31 -5.79
N VAL A 358 -9.49 -6.13 -4.46
CA VAL A 358 -9.73 -4.81 -3.85
C VAL A 358 -8.59 -3.85 -4.15
N ALA A 359 -7.33 -4.29 -4.00
CA ALA A 359 -6.18 -3.45 -4.31
C ALA A 359 -6.14 -3.04 -5.79
N GLY A 360 -6.39 -3.99 -6.70
CA GLY A 360 -6.47 -3.74 -8.15
C GLY A 360 -7.55 -2.74 -8.53
N ALA A 361 -8.71 -2.80 -7.89
CA ALA A 361 -9.81 -1.88 -8.13
C ALA A 361 -9.52 -0.46 -7.60
N VAL A 362 -9.04 -0.32 -6.35
CA VAL A 362 -8.70 0.98 -5.73
C VAL A 362 -7.65 1.73 -6.54
N MET A 363 -6.63 1.02 -7.02
CA MET A 363 -5.53 1.61 -7.80
C MET A 363 -5.82 1.67 -9.30
N GLN A 364 -6.86 0.98 -9.80
CA GLN A 364 -7.12 0.77 -11.22
C GLN A 364 -5.91 0.17 -11.95
N ALA A 365 -5.26 -0.79 -11.30
CA ALA A 365 -4.07 -1.49 -11.76
C ALA A 365 -4.22 -3.02 -11.58
N PRO A 366 -5.10 -3.65 -12.35
CA PRO A 366 -5.36 -5.08 -12.22
C PRO A 366 -4.14 -5.94 -12.57
N LEU A 367 -3.36 -5.59 -13.60
CA LEU A 367 -2.19 -6.37 -14.01
C LEU A 367 -1.12 -6.43 -12.92
N THR A 368 -0.84 -5.29 -12.31
CA THR A 368 0.09 -5.19 -11.17
C THR A 368 -0.33 -6.13 -10.04
N ASN A 369 -1.63 -6.13 -9.68
CA ASN A 369 -2.11 -6.90 -8.53
C ASN A 369 -2.22 -8.40 -8.83
N ILE A 370 -2.56 -8.78 -10.06
CA ILE A 370 -2.54 -10.19 -10.50
C ILE A 370 -1.12 -10.77 -10.34
N LEU A 371 -0.12 -10.10 -10.91
CA LEU A 371 1.26 -10.58 -10.81
C LEU A 371 1.87 -10.41 -9.42
N MET A 372 1.45 -9.40 -8.66
CA MET A 372 1.85 -9.25 -7.26
C MET A 372 1.45 -10.49 -6.45
N LEU A 373 0.20 -10.91 -6.54
CA LEU A 373 -0.27 -12.08 -5.81
C LEU A 373 0.39 -13.36 -6.29
N PHE A 374 0.57 -13.50 -7.60
CA PHE A 374 1.30 -14.64 -8.16
C PHE A 374 2.72 -14.74 -7.58
N GLU A 375 3.46 -13.64 -7.52
CA GLU A 375 4.82 -13.65 -6.95
C GLU A 375 4.84 -13.83 -5.42
N LEU A 376 3.82 -13.32 -4.71
CA LEU A 376 3.71 -13.46 -3.26
C LEU A 376 3.36 -14.88 -2.82
N THR A 377 2.66 -15.65 -3.66
CA THR A 377 2.20 -17.01 -3.34
C THR A 377 3.04 -18.09 -4.01
N ASN A 378 3.69 -17.75 -5.12
CA ASN A 378 4.41 -18.68 -5.98
C ASN A 378 3.53 -19.87 -6.45
N ASP A 379 2.21 -19.67 -6.51
CA ASP A 379 1.22 -20.68 -6.92
C ASP A 379 0.54 -20.27 -8.21
N TYR A 380 0.74 -21.10 -9.26
CA TYR A 380 0.14 -20.85 -10.57
C TYR A 380 -1.32 -21.28 -10.66
N THR A 381 -1.77 -22.21 -9.84
CA THR A 381 -3.09 -22.83 -9.93
C THR A 381 -4.21 -21.83 -9.68
N ILE A 382 -3.94 -20.82 -8.84
CA ILE A 382 -4.91 -19.78 -8.44
C ILE A 382 -4.94 -18.57 -9.40
N ILE A 383 -4.11 -18.55 -10.45
CA ILE A 383 -4.00 -17.37 -11.32
C ILE A 383 -5.31 -17.05 -12.04
N LEU A 384 -6.09 -18.07 -12.45
CA LEU A 384 -7.36 -17.86 -13.14
C LEU A 384 -8.41 -17.17 -12.25
N PRO A 385 -8.67 -17.64 -11.01
CA PRO A 385 -9.49 -16.91 -10.05
C PRO A 385 -9.05 -15.48 -9.82
N ILE A 386 -7.75 -15.25 -9.60
CA ILE A 386 -7.20 -13.91 -9.38
C ILE A 386 -7.46 -13.01 -10.59
N MET A 387 -7.18 -13.49 -11.80
CA MET A 387 -7.37 -12.71 -13.03
C MET A 387 -8.83 -12.26 -13.19
N ILE A 388 -9.77 -13.19 -13.11
CA ILE A 388 -11.17 -12.86 -13.33
C ILE A 388 -11.71 -11.90 -12.26
N THR A 389 -11.40 -12.18 -11.00
CA THR A 389 -11.88 -11.38 -9.87
C THR A 389 -11.28 -9.97 -9.87
N CYS A 390 -9.99 -9.81 -10.14
CA CYS A 390 -9.33 -8.50 -10.25
C CYS A 390 -9.92 -7.66 -11.38
N ILE A 391 -10.13 -8.26 -12.56
CA ILE A 391 -10.71 -7.54 -13.70
C ILE A 391 -12.16 -7.14 -13.40
N VAL A 392 -13.00 -8.05 -12.92
CA VAL A 392 -14.40 -7.74 -12.56
C VAL A 392 -14.46 -6.66 -11.51
N SER A 393 -13.63 -6.73 -10.47
CA SER A 393 -13.56 -5.72 -9.41
C SER A 393 -13.16 -4.33 -9.96
N ALA A 394 -12.14 -4.27 -10.81
CA ALA A 394 -11.71 -3.02 -11.42
C ALA A 394 -12.79 -2.42 -12.33
N TYR A 395 -13.48 -3.25 -13.12
CA TYR A 395 -14.60 -2.78 -13.96
C TYR A 395 -15.79 -2.32 -13.12
N THR A 396 -16.14 -3.05 -12.07
CA THR A 396 -17.22 -2.63 -11.15
C THR A 396 -16.90 -1.29 -10.50
N PHE A 397 -15.69 -1.11 -10.00
CA PHE A 397 -15.25 0.18 -9.45
C PHE A 397 -15.31 1.30 -10.50
N ARG A 398 -14.86 1.02 -11.74
CA ARG A 398 -14.87 1.97 -12.87
C ARG A 398 -16.28 2.44 -13.23
N GLY A 399 -17.30 1.61 -13.05
CA GLY A 399 -18.70 1.98 -13.21
C GLY A 399 -19.14 3.14 -12.29
N PHE A 400 -18.51 3.25 -11.11
CA PHE A 400 -18.78 4.33 -10.14
C PHE A 400 -17.75 5.47 -10.19
N SER A 401 -16.52 5.17 -10.62
CA SER A 401 -15.42 6.15 -10.68
C SER A 401 -14.42 5.76 -11.76
N LYS A 402 -14.26 6.64 -12.76
CA LYS A 402 -13.34 6.41 -13.88
C LYS A 402 -11.86 6.47 -13.47
N ASN A 403 -11.54 7.06 -12.33
CA ASN A 403 -10.18 7.37 -11.92
C ASN A 403 -9.78 6.58 -10.67
N SER A 404 -8.51 6.13 -10.62
CA SER A 404 -7.92 5.53 -9.42
C SER A 404 -7.92 6.52 -8.25
N ILE A 405 -7.77 6.01 -7.03
CA ILE A 405 -7.66 6.85 -5.82
C ILE A 405 -6.55 7.90 -5.95
N TYR A 406 -5.47 7.58 -6.66
CA TYR A 406 -4.33 8.48 -6.88
C TYR A 406 -4.69 9.64 -7.81
N ILE A 407 -5.35 9.35 -8.93
CA ILE A 407 -5.80 10.37 -9.89
C ILE A 407 -6.89 11.24 -9.27
N GLN A 408 -7.85 10.65 -8.55
CA GLN A 408 -8.89 11.40 -7.84
C GLN A 408 -8.28 12.40 -6.85
N LYS A 409 -7.20 12.03 -6.14
CA LYS A 409 -6.50 12.92 -5.22
C LYS A 409 -5.86 14.10 -5.95
N LEU A 410 -5.22 13.86 -7.10
CA LEU A 410 -4.67 14.93 -7.93
C LEU A 410 -5.74 15.86 -8.50
N LEU A 411 -6.86 15.31 -8.96
CA LEU A 411 -8.00 16.09 -9.45
C LEU A 411 -8.59 17.02 -8.37
N LYS A 412 -8.68 16.54 -7.11
CA LYS A 412 -9.10 17.38 -5.98
C LYS A 412 -8.12 18.53 -5.70
N GLU A 413 -6.86 18.37 -6.01
CA GLU A 413 -5.83 19.41 -5.92
C GLU A 413 -5.77 20.32 -7.17
N GLY A 414 -6.71 20.15 -8.11
CA GLY A 414 -6.76 20.90 -9.37
C GLY A 414 -5.74 20.46 -10.42
N ILE A 415 -5.10 19.30 -10.23
CA ILE A 415 -4.09 18.76 -11.13
C ILE A 415 -4.74 17.68 -12.00
N ASN A 416 -4.90 17.96 -13.30
CA ASN A 416 -5.40 16.98 -14.26
C ASN A 416 -4.22 16.36 -15.02
N ILE A 417 -4.05 15.03 -14.85
CA ILE A 417 -3.09 14.23 -15.62
C ILE A 417 -3.87 13.22 -16.45
N GLN A 418 -3.71 13.29 -17.76
CA GLN A 418 -4.23 12.25 -18.67
C GLN A 418 -3.17 11.14 -18.76
N HIS A 419 -3.49 9.96 -18.21
CA HIS A 419 -2.62 8.77 -18.32
C HIS A 419 -2.61 8.31 -19.78
N GLY A 420 -1.42 8.20 -20.38
CA GLY A 420 -1.22 7.58 -21.70
C GLY A 420 -1.64 8.40 -22.93
N ARG A 421 -1.87 9.70 -22.80
CA ARG A 421 -2.02 10.59 -23.96
C ARG A 421 -1.03 11.74 -23.87
N GLU A 422 -0.04 11.72 -24.76
CA GLU A 422 0.63 12.93 -25.18
C GLU A 422 -0.40 13.83 -25.86
N VAL A 423 -0.55 15.07 -25.38
CA VAL A 423 -1.19 16.16 -26.09
C VAL A 423 -0.15 16.89 -26.85
#